data_d619106c776115a9e5ca0af52a8ecf72
#
_entry.id   d619106c776115a9e5ca0af52a8ecf72
#
_cell.length_a   1.000
_cell.length_b   1.000
_cell.length_c   1.000
_cell.angle_alpha   90.00
_cell.angle_beta   90.00
_cell.angle_gamma   90.00
#
_symmetry.space_group_name_H-M   'P 1'
#
loop_
_entity.id
_entity.type
_entity.pdbx_description
1 polymer ?
#
loop_
_entity_poly.entity_id
_entity_poly.type
_entity_poly.pdbx_seq_one_letter_code
_entity_poly.pdbx_strand_id
1 'polypeptide(L)'
;MYSSWRVSELKAELTKRGASLRGRKAELVERLELYDRNFNFGSAENQSDDDAMEVPDVRTYRDINATSLLPHLTQTHIRQYFCFDDKKIKEAKALYESRYLVLARVSNVGENTFIKGYCKKTMKQLQYEVNLKLHKSGIPQESNCECPAGSGTEAKCKHVAVLLHGVEHMVHNKILLLHQVCTQKLQDFHMPKTRFTSSPIAAHQLPRNKAKKRFCPFPIQKVDYI
;
A
#
# COMPACT_ATOMS: atom_id res chain seq x y z
N MET A 1 -23.74 -8.71 27.22
CA MET A 1 -23.96 -7.47 27.96
C MET A 1 -25.11 -6.64 27.36
N TYR A 2 -25.18 -6.45 26.07
CA TYR A 2 -26.21 -5.63 25.39
C TYR A 2 -27.54 -6.33 25.08
N SER A 3 -27.65 -7.64 25.28
CA SER A 3 -28.85 -8.44 24.94
C SER A 3 -30.11 -8.02 25.73
N SER A 4 -29.93 -7.48 26.95
CA SER A 4 -31.02 -6.96 27.79
C SER A 4 -31.51 -5.57 27.39
N TRP A 5 -30.74 -4.83 26.60
CA TRP A 5 -31.05 -3.44 26.20
C TRP A 5 -32.23 -3.38 25.25
N ARG A 6 -32.99 -2.27 25.32
CA ARG A 6 -34.03 -1.97 24.32
C ARG A 6 -33.42 -1.51 23.01
N VAL A 7 -34.14 -1.70 21.91
CA VAL A 7 -33.66 -1.31 20.56
C VAL A 7 -33.32 0.19 20.47
N SER A 8 -34.06 1.03 21.22
CA SER A 8 -33.79 2.48 21.30
C SER A 8 -32.44 2.78 21.95
N GLU A 9 -32.10 2.07 23.02
CA GLU A 9 -30.83 2.23 23.74
C GLU A 9 -29.65 1.75 22.88
N LEU A 10 -29.80 0.60 22.23
CA LEU A 10 -28.81 0.08 21.29
C LEU A 10 -28.52 1.05 20.14
N LYS A 11 -29.58 1.65 19.56
CA LYS A 11 -29.44 2.64 18.50
C LYS A 11 -28.80 3.93 18.99
N ALA A 12 -29.14 4.42 20.18
CA ALA A 12 -28.54 5.59 20.76
C ALA A 12 -27.03 5.40 20.97
N GLU A 13 -26.63 4.23 21.48
CA GLU A 13 -25.21 3.91 21.69
C GLU A 13 -24.46 3.74 20.36
N LEU A 14 -25.07 3.10 19.36
CA LEU A 14 -24.49 3.01 18.02
C LEU A 14 -24.36 4.38 17.34
N THR A 15 -25.29 5.32 17.60
CA THR A 15 -25.20 6.70 17.10
C THR A 15 -23.98 7.41 17.69
N LYS A 16 -23.74 7.28 19.01
CA LYS A 16 -22.54 7.84 19.66
C LYS A 16 -21.24 7.34 19.06
N ARG A 17 -21.24 6.08 18.61
CA ARG A 17 -20.08 5.42 18.01
C ARG A 17 -20.00 5.60 16.48
N GLY A 18 -20.88 6.39 15.87
CA GLY A 18 -20.91 6.63 14.42
C GLY A 18 -21.26 5.37 13.61
N ALA A 19 -21.89 4.37 14.23
CA ALA A 19 -22.19 3.09 13.62
C ALA A 19 -23.56 3.04 12.93
N SER A 20 -23.72 2.13 11.98
CA SER A 20 -25.00 1.90 11.28
C SER A 20 -26.12 1.46 12.23
N LEU A 21 -27.27 2.09 12.14
CA LEU A 21 -28.47 1.82 12.96
C LEU A 21 -29.43 0.80 12.31
N ARG A 22 -29.09 0.24 11.14
CA ARG A 22 -29.93 -0.71 10.40
C ARG A 22 -29.72 -2.12 10.93
N GLY A 23 -30.80 -2.88 11.01
CA GLY A 23 -30.76 -4.29 11.39
C GLY A 23 -31.76 -4.66 12.50
N ARG A 24 -31.89 -5.98 12.75
CA ARG A 24 -32.67 -6.54 13.85
C ARG A 24 -31.93 -6.35 15.18
N LYS A 25 -32.63 -6.51 16.30
CA LYS A 25 -32.03 -6.36 17.65
C LYS A 25 -30.75 -7.17 17.81
N ALA A 26 -30.74 -8.42 17.36
CA ALA A 26 -29.57 -9.29 17.44
C ALA A 26 -28.36 -8.72 16.69
N GLU A 27 -28.57 -8.17 15.49
CA GLU A 27 -27.51 -7.56 14.66
C GLU A 27 -26.96 -6.26 15.28
N LEU A 28 -27.83 -5.51 15.99
CA LEU A 28 -27.41 -4.29 16.70
C LEU A 28 -26.55 -4.65 17.92
N VAL A 29 -26.93 -5.72 18.65
CA VAL A 29 -26.16 -6.25 19.77
C VAL A 29 -24.80 -6.74 19.30
N GLU A 30 -24.76 -7.61 18.28
CA GLU A 30 -23.52 -8.12 17.70
C GLU A 30 -22.59 -6.98 17.24
N ARG A 31 -23.16 -5.94 16.63
CA ARG A 31 -22.39 -4.76 16.19
C ARG A 31 -21.78 -4.03 17.36
N LEU A 32 -22.49 -3.80 18.46
CA LEU A 32 -21.93 -3.19 19.66
C LEU A 32 -20.84 -4.05 20.31
N GLU A 33 -21.03 -5.37 20.35
CA GLU A 33 -20.01 -6.29 20.85
C GLU A 33 -18.75 -6.32 19.97
N LEU A 34 -18.91 -6.16 18.64
CA LEU A 34 -17.78 -5.99 17.72
C LEU A 34 -17.06 -4.67 17.95
N TYR A 35 -17.78 -3.58 18.21
CA TYR A 35 -17.17 -2.28 18.54
C TYR A 35 -16.38 -2.35 19.84
N ASP A 36 -16.92 -3.02 20.89
CA ASP A 36 -16.20 -3.20 22.16
C ASP A 36 -14.95 -4.06 21.97
N ARG A 37 -15.06 -5.16 21.22
CA ARG A 37 -13.94 -6.07 20.93
C ARG A 37 -12.82 -5.40 20.15
N ASN A 38 -13.16 -4.47 19.26
CA ASN A 38 -12.21 -3.77 18.40
C ASN A 38 -11.94 -2.32 18.85
N PHE A 39 -12.15 -2.00 20.12
CA PHE A 39 -11.91 -0.67 20.69
C PHE A 39 -12.53 0.46 19.81
N ASN A 40 -13.83 0.36 19.52
CA ASN A 40 -14.58 1.27 18.67
C ASN A 40 -14.01 1.44 17.26
N PHE A 41 -13.30 0.44 16.74
CA PHE A 41 -12.59 0.49 15.45
C PHE A 41 -11.67 1.72 15.30
N GLY A 42 -11.08 2.18 16.42
CA GLY A 42 -10.22 3.35 16.43
C GLY A 42 -11.00 4.67 16.26
N SER A 43 -12.23 4.75 16.77
CA SER A 43 -12.94 6.04 16.84
C SER A 43 -12.05 7.07 17.52
N ALA A 44 -11.84 8.19 16.87
CA ALA A 44 -10.87 9.23 17.20
C ALA A 44 -11.07 9.95 18.54
N GLU A 45 -11.97 9.50 19.41
CA GLU A 45 -12.33 10.21 20.66
C GLU A 45 -11.46 9.87 21.87
N ASN A 46 -10.49 8.96 21.75
CA ASN A 46 -9.59 8.60 22.86
C ASN A 46 -8.11 8.43 22.47
N GLN A 47 -7.64 9.02 21.41
CA GLN A 47 -6.23 9.30 21.30
C GLN A 47 -6.01 10.69 21.91
N SER A 48 -5.47 10.75 23.11
CA SER A 48 -4.84 11.95 23.60
C SER A 48 -3.84 12.38 22.52
N ASP A 49 -3.95 13.63 22.03
CA ASP A 49 -3.04 14.21 21.03
C ASP A 49 -1.55 14.16 21.46
N ASP A 50 -1.28 13.77 22.71
CA ASP A 50 0.05 13.64 23.28
C ASP A 50 0.87 12.45 22.76
N ASP A 51 0.24 11.45 22.10
CA ASP A 51 0.93 10.26 21.57
C ASP A 51 1.05 10.26 20.02
N ALA A 52 0.69 11.35 19.35
CA ALA A 52 0.84 11.42 17.90
C ALA A 52 2.31 11.71 17.54
N MET A 53 2.90 10.87 16.66
CA MET A 53 4.23 11.11 16.12
C MET A 53 4.28 12.50 15.44
N GLU A 54 5.14 13.40 15.93
CA GLU A 54 5.39 14.69 15.29
C GLU A 54 6.02 14.48 13.90
N VAL A 55 5.27 14.80 12.85
CA VAL A 55 5.72 14.67 11.45
C VAL A 55 6.01 16.06 10.88
N PRO A 56 7.10 16.25 10.14
CA PRO A 56 7.39 17.50 9.45
C PRO A 56 6.33 17.87 8.43
N ASP A 57 6.27 19.17 8.04
CA ASP A 57 5.39 19.63 6.97
C ASP A 57 5.61 18.82 5.69
N VAL A 58 4.52 18.42 5.04
CA VAL A 58 4.52 17.61 3.79
C VAL A 58 5.39 18.24 2.70
N ARG A 59 5.53 19.55 2.69
CA ARG A 59 6.35 20.31 1.72
C ARG A 59 7.85 20.07 1.87
N THR A 60 8.32 19.61 3.04
CA THR A 60 9.73 19.35 3.32
C THR A 60 10.19 18.01 2.77
N TYR A 61 9.25 17.11 2.47
CA TYR A 61 9.57 15.78 1.98
C TYR A 61 10.01 15.79 0.52
N ARG A 62 11.12 15.12 0.23
CA ARG A 62 11.69 14.89 -1.10
C ARG A 62 11.64 13.41 -1.45
N ASP A 63 11.46 13.09 -2.72
CA ASP A 63 11.52 11.69 -3.17
C ASP A 63 12.91 11.11 -2.93
N ILE A 64 12.98 9.87 -2.43
CA ILE A 64 14.24 9.19 -2.16
C ILE A 64 14.91 8.82 -3.50
N ASN A 65 16.14 9.25 -3.66
CA ASN A 65 16.99 8.96 -4.82
C ASN A 65 18.42 8.63 -4.40
N ALA A 66 19.29 8.29 -5.34
CA ALA A 66 20.68 7.87 -5.07
C ALA A 66 21.51 8.93 -4.32
N THR A 67 21.13 10.21 -4.41
CA THR A 67 21.80 11.34 -3.75
C THR A 67 21.17 11.73 -2.41
N SER A 68 20.07 11.09 -2.02
CA SER A 68 19.38 11.39 -0.77
C SER A 68 20.26 11.03 0.43
N LEU A 69 20.34 11.96 1.39
CA LEU A 69 21.04 11.74 2.65
C LEU A 69 20.13 10.88 3.55
N LEU A 70 20.48 9.61 3.68
CA LEU A 70 19.81 8.65 4.54
C LEU A 70 20.76 8.18 5.65
N PRO A 71 20.26 7.97 6.87
CA PRO A 71 21.05 7.41 7.95
C PRO A 71 21.47 5.97 7.64
N HIS A 72 22.59 5.52 8.22
CA HIS A 72 23.12 4.18 7.99
C HIS A 72 22.28 3.13 8.72
N LEU A 73 21.16 2.74 8.11
CA LEU A 73 20.30 1.69 8.61
C LEU A 73 20.86 0.31 8.26
N THR A 74 20.93 -0.58 9.24
CA THR A 74 21.43 -1.95 9.10
C THR A 74 20.36 -2.98 9.42
N GLN A 75 20.55 -4.21 8.95
CA GLN A 75 19.70 -5.36 9.30
C GLN A 75 19.60 -5.56 10.83
N THR A 76 20.68 -5.27 11.56
CA THR A 76 20.70 -5.37 13.03
C THR A 76 19.74 -4.37 13.66
N HIS A 77 19.71 -3.13 13.18
CA HIS A 77 18.75 -2.12 13.67
C HIS A 77 17.30 -2.53 13.41
N ILE A 78 17.02 -3.12 12.23
CA ILE A 78 15.68 -3.64 11.90
C ILE A 78 15.29 -4.77 12.85
N ARG A 79 16.20 -5.74 13.10
CA ARG A 79 15.95 -6.86 14.03
C ARG A 79 15.68 -6.39 15.45
N GLN A 80 16.48 -5.46 15.94
CA GLN A 80 16.31 -4.88 17.28
C GLN A 80 14.95 -4.18 17.38
N TYR A 81 14.58 -3.37 16.38
CA TYR A 81 13.29 -2.66 16.37
C TYR A 81 12.10 -3.62 16.42
N PHE A 82 12.16 -4.73 15.68
CA PHE A 82 11.12 -5.77 15.66
C PHE A 82 11.27 -6.81 16.77
N CYS A 83 12.09 -6.57 17.80
CA CYS A 83 12.32 -7.50 18.90
C CYS A 83 12.68 -8.92 18.42
N PHE A 84 13.49 -9.03 17.37
CA PHE A 84 13.96 -10.28 16.75
C PHE A 84 12.85 -11.19 16.19
N ASP A 85 11.71 -10.63 15.81
CA ASP A 85 10.66 -11.38 15.08
C ASP A 85 11.11 -11.68 13.63
N ASP A 86 11.97 -12.69 13.49
CA ASP A 86 12.54 -13.07 12.20
C ASP A 86 11.50 -13.50 11.17
N LYS A 87 10.33 -14.01 11.61
CA LYS A 87 9.24 -14.40 10.70
C LYS A 87 8.66 -13.17 10.02
N LYS A 88 8.31 -12.16 10.81
CA LYS A 88 7.74 -10.90 10.29
C LYS A 88 8.73 -10.17 9.38
N ILE A 89 10.01 -10.15 9.75
CA ILE A 89 11.09 -9.53 8.98
C ILE A 89 11.26 -10.23 7.63
N LYS A 90 11.25 -11.57 7.57
CA LYS A 90 11.32 -12.35 6.32
C LYS A 90 10.12 -12.11 5.43
N GLU A 91 8.91 -12.11 5.99
CA GLU A 91 7.68 -11.82 5.23
C GLU A 91 7.71 -10.39 4.64
N ALA A 92 8.15 -9.41 5.42
CA ALA A 92 8.27 -8.04 4.96
C ALA A 92 9.34 -7.88 3.86
N LYS A 93 10.46 -8.59 3.98
CA LYS A 93 11.50 -8.62 2.94
C LYS A 93 10.96 -9.18 1.63
N ALA A 94 10.24 -10.30 1.67
CA ALA A 94 9.58 -10.88 0.49
C ALA A 94 8.56 -9.93 -0.15
N LEU A 95 7.78 -9.19 0.68
CA LEU A 95 6.85 -8.18 0.19
C LEU A 95 7.60 -7.00 -0.47
N TYR A 96 8.71 -6.56 0.09
CA TYR A 96 9.55 -5.52 -0.51
C TYR A 96 10.12 -5.95 -1.86
N GLU A 97 10.66 -7.16 -1.95
CA GLU A 97 11.16 -7.76 -3.20
C GLU A 97 10.04 -7.91 -4.25
N SER A 98 8.82 -8.17 -3.81
CA SER A 98 7.61 -8.19 -4.64
C SER A 98 7.06 -6.79 -4.98
N ARG A 99 7.82 -5.72 -4.68
CA ARG A 99 7.50 -4.32 -5.01
C ARG A 99 6.18 -3.82 -4.40
N TYR A 100 5.94 -4.14 -3.14
CA TYR A 100 4.79 -3.62 -2.40
C TYR A 100 4.95 -2.16 -1.98
N LEU A 101 6.17 -1.63 -1.96
CA LEU A 101 6.44 -0.21 -1.71
C LEU A 101 6.11 0.60 -2.97
N VAL A 102 5.22 1.58 -2.85
CA VAL A 102 4.75 2.40 -3.97
C VAL A 102 5.57 3.66 -4.12
N LEU A 103 5.83 4.33 -3.00
CA LEU A 103 6.57 5.59 -2.94
C LEU A 103 7.28 5.67 -1.59
N ALA A 104 8.43 6.32 -1.56
CA ALA A 104 9.10 6.70 -0.33
C ALA A 104 9.73 8.09 -0.47
N ARG A 105 9.52 8.92 0.55
CA ARG A 105 9.98 10.30 0.63
C ARG A 105 10.74 10.51 1.93
N VAL A 106 11.70 11.41 1.93
CA VAL A 106 12.54 11.72 3.08
C VAL A 106 12.49 13.20 3.40
N SER A 107 12.50 13.53 4.69
CA SER A 107 12.71 14.87 5.23
C SER A 107 13.71 14.79 6.38
N ASN A 108 14.76 15.58 6.31
CA ASN A 108 15.80 15.65 7.36
C ASN A 108 15.57 16.89 8.21
N VAL A 109 15.33 16.71 9.50
CA VAL A 109 15.12 17.81 10.46
C VAL A 109 15.99 17.58 11.69
N GLY A 110 16.99 18.43 11.85
CA GLY A 110 17.95 18.33 12.98
C GLY A 110 18.72 17.00 13.00
N GLU A 111 18.56 16.25 14.08
CA GLU A 111 19.20 14.94 14.28
C GLU A 111 18.33 13.77 13.78
N ASN A 112 17.12 14.06 13.30
CA ASN A 112 16.17 13.05 12.90
C ASN A 112 15.91 13.07 11.40
N THR A 113 15.75 11.89 10.83
CA THR A 113 15.33 11.67 9.45
C THR A 113 13.93 11.08 9.47
N PHE A 114 12.99 11.79 8.87
CA PHE A 114 11.62 11.36 8.71
C PHE A 114 11.42 10.76 7.33
N ILE A 115 10.82 9.58 7.28
CA ILE A 115 10.56 8.87 6.03
C ILE A 115 9.06 8.58 5.96
N LYS A 116 8.44 9.04 4.89
CA LYS A 116 7.05 8.78 4.57
C LYS A 116 7.00 7.80 3.40
N GLY A 117 6.31 6.68 3.58
CA GLY A 117 6.15 5.65 2.55
C GLY A 117 4.70 5.29 2.31
N TYR A 118 4.40 4.77 1.13
CA TYR A 118 3.10 4.21 0.78
C TYR A 118 3.26 2.76 0.40
N CYS A 119 2.58 1.87 1.13
CA CYS A 119 2.62 0.43 0.90
C CYS A 119 1.27 -0.09 0.41
N LYS A 120 1.26 -1.00 -0.56
CA LYS A 120 0.05 -1.63 -1.05
C LYS A 120 -0.67 -2.45 0.02
N LYS A 121 -2.00 -2.42 0.00
CA LYS A 121 -2.84 -3.40 0.71
C LYS A 121 -2.82 -4.74 -0.04
N THR A 122 -2.79 -5.84 0.68
CA THR A 122 -2.67 -7.19 0.11
C THR A 122 -3.87 -7.57 -0.78
N MET A 123 -5.07 -7.04 -0.49
CA MET A 123 -6.32 -7.46 -1.15
C MET A 123 -7.10 -6.35 -1.87
N LYS A 124 -6.62 -5.11 -1.88
CA LYS A 124 -7.32 -3.98 -2.52
C LYS A 124 -6.31 -3.06 -3.18
N GLN A 125 -6.74 -2.30 -4.19
CA GLN A 125 -5.91 -1.26 -4.83
C GLN A 125 -5.63 -0.04 -3.93
N LEU A 126 -5.91 -0.16 -2.63
CA LEU A 126 -5.66 0.88 -1.64
C LEU A 126 -4.23 0.79 -1.14
N GLN A 127 -3.73 1.90 -0.62
CA GLN A 127 -2.40 2.03 -0.03
C GLN A 127 -2.54 2.41 1.43
N TYR A 128 -1.53 2.04 2.23
CA TYR A 128 -1.36 2.50 3.59
C TYR A 128 -0.24 3.52 3.64
N GLU A 129 -0.48 4.64 4.28
CA GLU A 129 0.57 5.57 4.64
C GLU A 129 1.37 5.00 5.81
N VAL A 130 2.68 5.12 5.72
CA VAL A 130 3.64 4.69 6.74
C VAL A 130 4.58 5.84 7.02
N ASN A 131 4.65 6.27 8.26
CA ASN A 131 5.58 7.28 8.71
C ASN A 131 6.64 6.64 9.62
N LEU A 132 7.89 7.04 9.47
CA LEU A 132 9.02 6.49 10.18
C LEU A 132 9.98 7.61 10.57
N LYS A 133 10.42 7.61 11.83
CA LYS A 133 11.44 8.51 12.36
C LYS A 133 12.69 7.72 12.70
N LEU A 134 13.78 8.07 12.06
CA LEU A 134 15.10 7.49 12.27
C LEU A 134 16.02 8.53 12.89
N HIS A 135 16.82 8.13 13.85
CA HIS A 135 17.94 8.93 14.31
C HIS A 135 19.08 8.90 13.27
N LYS A 136 19.96 9.89 13.25
CA LYS A 136 21.14 9.94 12.37
C LYS A 136 22.04 8.71 12.44
N SER A 137 22.06 8.02 13.59
CA SER A 137 22.77 6.74 13.76
C SER A 137 22.14 5.57 13.01
N GLY A 138 20.97 5.74 12.40
CA GLY A 138 20.23 4.68 11.71
C GLY A 138 19.28 3.88 12.60
N ILE A 139 19.11 4.29 13.85
CA ILE A 139 18.22 3.60 14.80
C ILE A 139 16.79 4.10 14.58
N PRO A 140 15.81 3.20 14.33
CA PRO A 140 14.40 3.56 14.29
C PRO A 140 13.92 3.97 15.68
N GLN A 141 13.29 5.13 15.79
CA GLN A 141 12.76 5.67 17.05
C GLN A 141 11.25 5.47 17.13
N GLU A 142 10.55 6.03 16.17
CA GLU A 142 9.10 6.03 16.12
C GLU A 142 8.61 5.60 14.74
N SER A 143 7.47 4.94 14.70
CA SER A 143 6.80 4.64 13.44
C SER A 143 5.30 4.60 13.60
N ASN A 144 4.59 5.00 12.56
CA ASN A 144 3.14 4.96 12.48
C ASN A 144 2.72 4.38 11.13
N CYS A 145 1.61 3.63 11.10
CA CYS A 145 1.04 3.09 9.88
C CYS A 145 -0.50 3.06 9.97
N GLU A 146 -1.17 3.48 8.93
CA GLU A 146 -2.64 3.45 8.85
C GLU A 146 -3.26 2.05 8.87
N CYS A 147 -2.46 0.98 8.90
CA CYS A 147 -3.01 -0.37 8.98
C CYS A 147 -3.49 -0.70 10.40
N PRO A 148 -4.49 -1.60 10.56
CA PRO A 148 -5.04 -1.93 11.88
C PRO A 148 -4.01 -2.44 12.90
N ALA A 149 -2.88 -2.97 12.43
CA ALA A 149 -1.78 -3.46 13.28
C ALA A 149 -0.66 -2.43 13.48
N GLY A 150 -0.82 -1.21 13.00
CA GLY A 150 0.21 -0.18 12.98
C GLY A 150 -0.23 1.16 13.54
N SER A 151 -1.34 1.21 14.28
CA SER A 151 -1.76 2.41 15.00
C SER A 151 -0.87 2.65 16.23
N GLY A 152 -0.46 3.90 16.45
CA GLY A 152 0.41 4.32 17.56
C GLY A 152 1.83 4.67 17.11
N THR A 153 2.64 5.15 18.05
CA THR A 153 4.00 5.67 17.81
C THR A 153 5.09 4.59 17.69
N GLU A 154 4.78 3.34 18.05
CA GLU A 154 5.68 2.19 17.91
C GLU A 154 5.07 1.10 17.02
N ALA A 155 4.64 1.45 15.84
CA ALA A 155 4.03 0.50 14.91
C ALA A 155 5.03 -0.58 14.45
N LYS A 156 4.79 -1.84 14.84
CA LYS A 156 5.62 -3.00 14.46
C LYS A 156 4.90 -3.89 13.42
N CYS A 157 4.24 -3.26 12.46
CA CYS A 157 3.53 -3.97 11.39
C CYS A 157 4.46 -4.32 10.20
N LYS A 158 3.99 -5.22 9.33
CA LYS A 158 4.74 -5.62 8.13
C LYS A 158 5.03 -4.46 7.16
N HIS A 159 4.16 -3.43 7.09
CA HIS A 159 4.35 -2.29 6.18
C HIS A 159 5.49 -1.38 6.64
N VAL A 160 5.63 -1.18 7.95
CA VAL A 160 6.80 -0.50 8.54
C VAL A 160 8.07 -1.28 8.23
N ALA A 161 8.05 -2.61 8.36
CA ALA A 161 9.19 -3.45 8.01
C ALA A 161 9.53 -3.39 6.50
N VAL A 162 8.54 -3.34 5.60
CA VAL A 162 8.74 -3.13 4.16
C VAL A 162 9.44 -1.81 3.89
N LEU A 163 9.02 -0.72 4.54
CA LEU A 163 9.66 0.58 4.38
C LEU A 163 11.09 0.58 4.90
N LEU A 164 11.35 -0.02 6.07
CA LEU A 164 12.71 -0.15 6.62
C LEU A 164 13.64 -0.96 5.70
N HIS A 165 13.16 -2.08 5.13
CA HIS A 165 13.92 -2.82 4.12
C HIS A 165 14.20 -1.99 2.86
N GLY A 166 13.23 -1.15 2.44
CA GLY A 166 13.44 -0.22 1.33
C GLY A 166 14.55 0.78 1.61
N VAL A 167 14.56 1.36 2.80
CA VAL A 167 15.59 2.32 3.22
C VAL A 167 16.97 1.64 3.33
N GLU A 168 17.04 0.48 3.95
CA GLU A 168 18.27 -0.31 4.09
C GLU A 168 18.83 -0.66 2.70
N HIS A 169 18.01 -1.15 1.80
CA HIS A 169 18.41 -1.46 0.43
C HIS A 169 18.89 -0.24 -0.34
N MET A 170 18.24 0.92 -0.13
CA MET A 170 18.65 2.19 -0.72
C MET A 170 20.02 2.67 -0.19
N VAL A 171 20.27 2.49 1.11
CA VAL A 171 21.57 2.85 1.73
C VAL A 171 22.69 2.02 1.14
N HIS A 172 22.51 0.70 1.00
CA HIS A 172 23.53 -0.24 0.54
C HIS A 172 23.70 -0.26 -0.98
N ASN A 173 22.60 -0.36 -1.71
CA ASN A 173 22.62 -0.63 -3.15
C ASN A 173 22.30 0.61 -4.00
N LYS A 174 21.94 1.74 -3.37
CA LYS A 174 21.51 2.98 -4.06
C LYS A 174 20.31 2.80 -5.00
N ILE A 175 19.52 1.76 -4.77
CA ILE A 175 18.36 1.40 -5.57
C ILE A 175 17.15 1.18 -4.64
N LEU A 176 16.00 1.69 -5.01
CA LEU A 176 14.73 1.47 -4.32
C LEU A 176 13.79 0.68 -5.21
N LEU A 177 13.31 -0.48 -4.72
CA LEU A 177 12.37 -1.32 -5.47
C LEU A 177 10.95 -0.81 -5.26
N LEU A 178 10.50 0.07 -6.13
CA LEU A 178 9.15 0.60 -6.11
C LEU A 178 8.19 -0.23 -6.96
N HIS A 179 6.91 -0.13 -6.62
CA HIS A 179 5.85 -0.70 -7.43
C HIS A 179 5.85 -0.08 -8.83
N GLN A 180 5.82 -0.93 -9.84
CA GLN A 180 5.69 -0.52 -11.23
C GLN A 180 4.24 -0.75 -11.70
N VAL A 181 3.59 0.29 -12.21
CA VAL A 181 2.32 0.12 -12.92
C VAL A 181 2.58 -0.49 -14.30
N CYS A 182 1.64 -1.29 -14.78
CA CYS A 182 1.78 -1.99 -16.07
C CYS A 182 2.09 -1.05 -17.22
N THR A 183 1.63 0.20 -17.15
CA THR A 183 1.87 1.25 -18.15
C THR A 183 3.30 1.79 -18.16
N GLN A 184 4.09 1.54 -17.13
CA GLN A 184 5.51 1.94 -17.07
C GLN A 184 6.45 0.99 -17.82
N LYS A 185 5.94 -0.20 -18.20
CA LYS A 185 6.67 -1.12 -19.07
C LYS A 185 6.01 -1.14 -20.43
N LEU A 186 6.80 -0.96 -21.48
CA LEU A 186 6.35 -1.27 -22.83
C LEU A 186 5.87 -2.73 -22.85
N GLN A 187 4.64 -2.94 -23.32
CA GLN A 187 4.13 -4.30 -23.50
C GLN A 187 4.99 -5.01 -24.55
N ASP A 188 5.15 -6.32 -24.42
CA ASP A 188 6.06 -7.11 -25.29
C ASP A 188 5.78 -6.92 -26.79
N PHE A 189 4.53 -6.62 -27.16
CA PHE A 189 4.18 -6.34 -28.55
C PHE A 189 4.60 -4.94 -29.05
N HIS A 190 4.88 -4.00 -28.14
CA HIS A 190 5.44 -2.69 -28.47
C HIS A 190 6.97 -2.66 -28.41
N MET A 191 7.59 -3.71 -27.90
CA MET A 191 9.05 -3.81 -27.89
C MET A 191 9.53 -4.11 -29.30
N PRO A 192 10.39 -3.28 -29.90
CA PRO A 192 11.00 -3.62 -31.18
C PRO A 192 11.75 -4.94 -31.01
N LYS A 193 11.32 -5.97 -31.74
CA LYS A 193 12.04 -7.22 -31.77
C LYS A 193 13.38 -6.99 -32.46
N THR A 194 14.45 -6.99 -31.69
CA THR A 194 15.83 -6.66 -32.12
C THR A 194 16.39 -7.53 -33.25
N ARG A 195 15.58 -8.46 -33.80
CA ARG A 195 15.98 -9.37 -34.86
C ARG A 195 15.29 -9.12 -36.22
N PHE A 196 14.52 -8.05 -36.36
CA PHE A 196 14.04 -7.66 -37.66
C PHE A 196 14.98 -6.61 -38.30
N THR A 197 16.06 -7.09 -38.90
CA THR A 197 16.59 -6.42 -40.10
C THR A 197 15.57 -6.67 -41.21
N SER A 198 14.44 -5.98 -41.16
CA SER A 198 13.49 -6.03 -42.24
C SER A 198 14.02 -5.15 -43.37
N SER A 199 14.67 -5.75 -44.36
CA SER A 199 14.61 -5.18 -45.70
C SER A 199 13.13 -5.08 -46.11
N PRO A 200 12.69 -3.96 -46.65
CA PRO A 200 11.30 -3.82 -47.11
C PRO A 200 10.95 -4.96 -48.06
N ILE A 201 10.01 -5.82 -47.70
CA ILE A 201 9.52 -6.87 -48.58
C ILE A 201 8.69 -6.17 -49.67
N ALA A 202 9.11 -6.32 -50.90
CA ALA A 202 8.35 -5.78 -52.01
C ALA A 202 6.94 -6.38 -52.02
N ALA A 203 5.91 -5.55 -52.26
CA ALA A 203 4.51 -5.95 -52.12
C ALA A 203 4.11 -7.22 -52.95
N HIS A 204 4.84 -7.51 -54.04
CA HIS A 204 4.65 -8.73 -54.84
C HIS A 204 5.16 -10.01 -54.19
N GLN A 205 6.01 -9.90 -53.16
CA GLN A 205 6.55 -11.05 -52.44
C GLN A 205 5.65 -11.48 -51.23
N LEU A 206 4.62 -10.69 -50.94
CA LEU A 206 3.66 -11.06 -49.91
C LEU A 206 2.74 -12.17 -50.44
N PRO A 207 2.63 -13.32 -49.72
CA PRO A 207 1.67 -14.34 -50.09
C PRO A 207 0.28 -13.73 -50.07
N ARG A 208 -0.41 -13.73 -51.21
CA ARG A 208 -1.82 -13.31 -51.29
C ARG A 208 -2.63 -14.29 -50.45
N ASN A 209 -2.93 -13.92 -49.21
CA ASN A 209 -3.91 -14.61 -48.43
C ASN A 209 -5.24 -14.56 -49.18
N LYS A 210 -5.59 -15.67 -49.83
CA LYS A 210 -6.97 -15.86 -50.31
C LYS A 210 -7.85 -15.72 -49.04
N ALA A 211 -8.56 -14.61 -48.94
CA ALA A 211 -9.48 -14.37 -47.86
C ALA A 211 -10.42 -15.57 -47.77
N LYS A 212 -10.23 -16.44 -46.77
CA LYS A 212 -11.23 -17.43 -46.44
C LYS A 212 -12.47 -16.63 -46.12
N LYS A 213 -13.50 -16.71 -46.96
CA LYS A 213 -14.83 -16.15 -46.67
C LYS A 213 -15.22 -16.70 -45.32
N ARG A 214 -15.13 -15.85 -44.30
CA ARG A 214 -15.68 -16.19 -42.98
C ARG A 214 -17.18 -16.27 -43.18
N PHE A 215 -17.71 -17.47 -43.13
CA PHE A 215 -19.15 -17.71 -43.12
C PHE A 215 -19.67 -17.09 -41.82
N CYS A 216 -20.39 -15.98 -41.91
CA CYS A 216 -21.02 -15.38 -40.76
C CYS A 216 -22.30 -16.18 -40.48
N PRO A 217 -22.39 -16.92 -39.35
CA PRO A 217 -23.54 -17.81 -39.11
C PRO A 217 -24.82 -17.08 -38.71
N PHE A 218 -24.79 -15.75 -38.62
CA PHE A 218 -25.99 -14.97 -38.27
C PHE A 218 -26.47 -14.18 -39.46
N PRO A 219 -27.73 -14.36 -39.89
CA PRO A 219 -28.34 -13.51 -40.93
C PRO A 219 -28.48 -12.09 -40.37
N ILE A 220 -27.91 -11.12 -41.05
CA ILE A 220 -28.13 -9.70 -40.78
C ILE A 220 -29.59 -9.42 -41.08
N GLN A 221 -30.43 -9.23 -40.07
CA GLN A 221 -31.78 -8.69 -40.27
C GLN A 221 -31.62 -7.23 -40.71
N LYS A 222 -32.06 -6.93 -41.92
CA LYS A 222 -32.23 -5.56 -42.35
C LYS A 222 -33.38 -4.96 -41.54
N VAL A 223 -33.09 -4.00 -40.70
CA VAL A 223 -34.13 -3.18 -40.07
C VAL A 223 -34.42 -2.05 -41.05
N ASP A 224 -35.58 -2.12 -41.72
CA ASP A 224 -36.09 -1.03 -42.52
C ASP A 224 -36.65 0.03 -41.54
N TYR A 225 -36.01 1.18 -41.52
CA TYR A 225 -36.57 2.36 -40.86
C TYR A 225 -37.62 2.99 -41.75
N ILE A 226 -38.85 3.04 -41.27
CA ILE A 226 -39.94 3.86 -41.77
C ILE A 226 -39.88 5.24 -41.11
#